data_d1147918bd8e3de446053764275a4925
#
_entry.id   d1147918bd8e3de446053764275a4925
#
_cell.length_a   1.000
_cell.length_b   1.000
_cell.length_c   1.000
_cell.angle_alpha   90.00
_cell.angle_beta   90.00
_cell.angle_gamma   90.00
#
_symmetry.space_group_name_H-M   'P 1'
#
loop_
_entity.id
_entity.type
_entity.pdbx_description
1 polymer ?
#
loop_
_entity_poly.entity_id
_entity_poly.type
_entity_poly.pdbx_seq_one_letter_code
_entity_poly.pdbx_strand_id
1 'polypeptide(L)'
;MKNIAIVGLSSFGFYLCRKLSAMNYNIMTIDIKEELVNQVKPYVRKAVIGDAKDKAFLQKLGITDFETVIVSVGNKIDSSILITLYLKELKIKEIIAKAVNEDHAKILDRVGATKIVFPERDIAIRMAHTIDNPNFLEYIPVDEDISLIEIGVPSKWVGKALSELNLRSKYGIQIVIIKELIPPRVTVPTGDFILKDSDILTVIGTNTQIKEIQHKLD
;
A
#
# COMPACT_ATOMS: atom_id res chain seq x y z
N MET A 1 20.84 -1.31 10.07
CA MET A 1 19.53 -0.59 10.02
C MET A 1 19.51 0.23 8.73
N LYS A 2 18.43 0.17 7.96
CA LYS A 2 18.29 1.02 6.78
C LYS A 2 17.95 2.45 7.22
N ASN A 3 18.59 3.42 6.61
CA ASN A 3 18.37 4.84 6.86
C ASN A 3 17.36 5.37 5.83
N ILE A 4 16.25 5.95 6.31
CA ILE A 4 15.19 6.51 5.47
C ILE A 4 14.95 7.96 5.85
N ALA A 5 14.87 8.85 4.86
CA ALA A 5 14.41 10.21 5.07
C ALA A 5 13.00 10.39 4.49
N ILE A 6 12.13 11.13 5.21
CA ILE A 6 10.79 11.48 4.75
C ILE A 6 10.70 13.00 4.69
N VAL A 7 10.50 13.51 3.49
CA VAL A 7 10.34 14.94 3.21
C VAL A 7 8.86 15.23 2.98
N GLY A 8 8.28 16.00 3.91
CA GLY A 8 6.85 16.27 3.97
C GLY A 8 6.08 15.26 4.82
N LEU A 9 5.36 15.78 5.80
CA LEU A 9 4.53 15.02 6.73
C LEU A 9 3.05 15.19 6.41
N SER A 10 2.68 15.05 5.10
CA SER A 10 1.29 14.84 4.73
C SER A 10 0.74 13.58 5.43
N SER A 11 -0.57 13.36 5.40
CA SER A 11 -1.16 12.16 6.04
C SER A 11 -0.41 10.87 5.65
N PHE A 12 -0.08 10.71 4.37
CA PHE A 12 0.70 9.55 3.91
C PHE A 12 2.08 9.49 4.55
N GLY A 13 2.85 10.60 4.53
CA GLY A 13 4.19 10.67 5.13
C GLY A 13 4.17 10.41 6.65
N PHE A 14 3.17 10.94 7.34
CA PHE A 14 2.99 10.75 8.77
C PHE A 14 2.74 9.28 9.15
N TYR A 15 1.74 8.62 8.51
CA TYR A 15 1.43 7.22 8.80
C TYR A 15 2.55 6.27 8.39
N LEU A 16 3.21 6.55 7.25
CA LEU A 16 4.36 5.79 6.80
C LEU A 16 5.52 5.88 7.80
N CYS A 17 5.81 7.09 8.31
CA CYS A 17 6.81 7.32 9.34
C CYS A 17 6.55 6.45 10.57
N ARG A 18 5.33 6.47 11.11
CA ARG A 18 4.94 5.67 12.28
C ARG A 18 5.10 4.17 12.03
N LYS A 19 4.69 3.69 10.86
CA LYS A 19 4.80 2.26 10.52
C LYS A 19 6.25 1.82 10.37
N LEU A 20 7.10 2.61 9.70
CA LEU A 20 8.53 2.33 9.57
C LEU A 20 9.26 2.38 10.92
N SER A 21 8.87 3.30 11.81
CA SER A 21 9.38 3.35 13.18
C SER A 21 9.12 2.04 13.94
N ALA A 22 7.90 1.52 13.87
CA ALA A 22 7.54 0.24 14.47
C ALA A 22 8.31 -0.97 13.88
N MET A 23 8.89 -0.80 12.70
CA MET A 23 9.76 -1.78 12.03
C MET A 23 11.26 -1.55 12.30
N ASN A 24 11.59 -0.67 13.26
CA ASN A 24 12.97 -0.34 13.68
C ASN A 24 13.84 0.29 12.59
N TYR A 25 13.27 1.07 11.66
CA TYR A 25 14.05 1.87 10.73
C TYR A 25 14.63 3.12 11.40
N ASN A 26 15.83 3.54 10.95
CA ASN A 26 16.41 4.82 11.34
C ASN A 26 15.82 5.92 10.44
N ILE A 27 14.95 6.77 11.02
CA ILE A 27 14.15 7.72 10.25
C ILE A 27 14.59 9.15 10.57
N MET A 28 14.78 9.96 9.51
CA MET A 28 14.80 11.42 9.57
C MET A 28 13.55 11.96 8.89
N THR A 29 12.91 12.96 9.48
CA THR A 29 11.79 13.67 8.85
C THR A 29 12.09 15.15 8.69
N ILE A 30 11.59 15.75 7.61
CA ILE A 30 11.70 17.17 7.29
C ILE A 30 10.33 17.70 6.91
N ASP A 31 9.84 18.74 7.58
CA ASP A 31 8.63 19.47 7.19
C ASP A 31 8.80 20.95 7.55
N ILE A 32 8.09 21.84 6.86
CA ILE A 32 8.07 23.27 7.15
C ILE A 32 7.16 23.61 8.35
N LYS A 33 6.20 22.71 8.68
CA LYS A 33 5.23 22.90 9.74
C LYS A 33 5.76 22.33 11.06
N GLU A 34 6.05 23.19 12.00
CA GLU A 34 6.55 22.81 13.32
C GLU A 34 5.61 21.83 14.04
N GLU A 35 4.29 22.02 13.93
CA GLU A 35 3.29 21.16 14.52
C GLU A 35 3.44 19.70 14.07
N LEU A 36 3.58 19.47 12.75
CA LEU A 36 3.74 18.12 12.18
C LEU A 36 5.07 17.49 12.61
N VAL A 37 6.14 18.29 12.63
CA VAL A 37 7.46 17.85 13.10
C VAL A 37 7.40 17.45 14.57
N ASN A 38 6.71 18.21 15.41
CA ASN A 38 6.55 17.89 16.83
C ASN A 38 5.76 16.58 17.05
N GLN A 39 4.73 16.31 16.23
CA GLN A 39 3.95 15.09 16.32
C GLN A 39 4.74 13.82 16.02
N VAL A 40 5.75 13.87 15.15
CA VAL A 40 6.55 12.69 14.78
C VAL A 40 7.81 12.49 15.62
N LYS A 41 8.22 13.47 16.43
CA LYS A 41 9.41 13.37 17.29
C LYS A 41 9.52 12.05 18.07
N PRO A 42 8.44 11.49 18.66
CA PRO A 42 8.53 10.23 19.42
C PRO A 42 8.87 9.00 18.55
N TYR A 43 8.71 9.10 17.23
CA TYR A 43 8.81 7.99 16.29
C TYR A 43 10.10 8.00 15.46
N VAL A 44 10.90 9.07 15.53
CA VAL A 44 12.04 9.25 14.62
C VAL A 44 13.32 9.59 15.36
N ARG A 45 14.44 9.26 14.76
CA ARG A 45 15.73 9.63 15.31
C ARG A 45 16.02 11.14 15.16
N LYS A 46 15.54 11.75 14.06
CA LYS A 46 15.75 13.15 13.76
C LYS A 46 14.51 13.76 13.12
N ALA A 47 13.92 14.74 13.76
CA ALA A 47 12.80 15.51 13.23
C ALA A 47 13.25 16.95 13.01
N VAL A 48 13.12 17.47 11.78
CA VAL A 48 13.71 18.75 11.37
C VAL A 48 12.63 19.66 10.81
N ILE A 49 12.61 20.90 11.31
CA ILE A 49 11.79 21.97 10.74
C ILE A 49 12.62 22.67 9.67
N GLY A 50 12.15 22.72 8.42
CA GLY A 50 12.84 23.42 7.35
C GLY A 50 12.21 23.23 5.98
N ASP A 51 12.62 24.06 5.03
CA ASP A 51 12.15 23.99 3.65
C ASP A 51 13.10 23.13 2.80
N ALA A 52 12.64 21.98 2.41
CA ALA A 52 13.39 21.06 1.55
C ALA A 52 13.56 21.56 0.09
N LYS A 53 12.95 22.69 -0.28
CA LYS A 53 13.24 23.39 -1.54
C LYS A 53 14.58 24.16 -1.50
N ASP A 54 15.22 24.23 -0.35
CA ASP A 54 16.60 24.69 -0.25
C ASP A 54 17.56 23.50 -0.36
N LYS A 55 18.23 23.38 -1.51
CA LYS A 55 19.19 22.32 -1.79
C LYS A 55 20.39 22.35 -0.83
N ALA A 56 20.86 23.54 -0.45
CA ALA A 56 21.99 23.70 0.47
C ALA A 56 21.57 23.22 1.89
N PHE A 57 20.34 23.47 2.29
CA PHE A 57 19.79 22.94 3.52
C PHE A 57 19.76 21.41 3.52
N LEU A 58 19.29 20.76 2.45
CA LEU A 58 19.31 19.30 2.33
C LEU A 58 20.72 18.72 2.46
N GLN A 59 21.72 19.36 1.82
CA GLN A 59 23.12 18.96 1.93
C GLN A 59 23.66 19.09 3.35
N LYS A 60 23.39 20.21 4.02
CA LYS A 60 23.82 20.46 5.41
C LYS A 60 23.20 19.47 6.39
N LEU A 61 21.99 18.97 6.11
CA LEU A 61 21.34 17.95 6.92
C LEU A 61 21.96 16.55 6.80
N GLY A 62 22.79 16.32 5.79
CA GLY A 62 23.36 15.01 5.47
C GLY A 62 22.35 14.10 4.78
N ILE A 63 21.47 14.64 3.90
CA ILE A 63 20.45 13.85 3.19
C ILE A 63 21.08 12.72 2.36
N THR A 64 22.32 12.89 1.93
CA THR A 64 23.09 11.90 1.17
C THR A 64 23.48 10.65 1.95
N ASP A 65 23.35 10.67 3.28
CA ASP A 65 23.58 9.52 4.14
C ASP A 65 22.39 8.54 4.15
N PHE A 66 21.30 8.93 3.47
CA PHE A 66 20.08 8.13 3.37
C PHE A 66 19.99 7.45 2.01
N GLU A 67 19.83 6.12 2.02
CA GLU A 67 19.70 5.34 0.78
C GLU A 67 18.35 5.58 0.10
N THR A 68 17.29 5.76 0.89
CA THR A 68 15.91 5.97 0.44
C THR A 68 15.40 7.30 0.97
N VAL A 69 14.89 8.15 0.08
CA VAL A 69 14.19 9.39 0.44
C VAL A 69 12.77 9.38 -0.12
N ILE A 70 11.81 9.64 0.75
CA ILE A 70 10.38 9.66 0.40
C ILE A 70 9.90 11.11 0.37
N VAL A 71 9.31 11.54 -0.75
CA VAL A 71 8.77 12.88 -0.95
C VAL A 71 7.24 12.83 -0.84
N SER A 72 6.71 13.45 0.22
CA SER A 72 5.27 13.43 0.57
C SER A 72 4.76 14.80 1.04
N VAL A 73 4.91 15.82 0.21
CA VAL A 73 4.61 17.22 0.52
C VAL A 73 3.12 17.60 0.27
N GLY A 74 2.23 16.64 0.28
CA GLY A 74 0.79 16.87 0.07
C GLY A 74 0.49 17.20 -1.39
N ASN A 75 -0.32 18.24 -1.61
CA ASN A 75 -0.76 18.65 -2.96
C ASN A 75 0.14 19.74 -3.58
N LYS A 76 1.32 19.98 -3.02
CA LYS A 76 2.28 20.99 -3.52
C LYS A 76 3.10 20.39 -4.66
N ILE A 77 2.55 20.37 -5.87
CA ILE A 77 3.17 19.77 -7.07
C ILE A 77 4.53 20.40 -7.38
N ASP A 78 4.62 21.73 -7.36
CA ASP A 78 5.83 22.50 -7.57
C ASP A 78 6.95 22.09 -6.61
N SER A 79 6.62 22.03 -5.34
CA SER A 79 7.57 21.65 -4.28
C SER A 79 8.03 20.21 -4.42
N SER A 80 7.09 19.30 -4.74
CA SER A 80 7.41 17.89 -4.94
C SER A 80 8.39 17.68 -6.10
N ILE A 81 8.16 18.34 -7.23
CA ILE A 81 9.02 18.28 -8.41
C ILE A 81 10.42 18.81 -8.08
N LEU A 82 10.51 20.00 -7.47
CA LEU A 82 11.79 20.64 -7.17
C LEU A 82 12.61 19.83 -6.16
N ILE A 83 11.97 19.31 -5.12
CA ILE A 83 12.64 18.47 -4.12
C ILE A 83 13.15 17.18 -4.78
N THR A 84 12.34 16.53 -5.61
CA THR A 84 12.74 15.32 -6.33
C THR A 84 13.94 15.57 -7.23
N LEU A 85 13.95 16.67 -7.97
CA LEU A 85 15.07 17.09 -8.80
C LEU A 85 16.36 17.25 -7.96
N TYR A 86 16.29 17.96 -6.83
CA TYR A 86 17.45 18.15 -5.96
C TYR A 86 17.98 16.84 -5.38
N LEU A 87 17.08 15.93 -4.97
CA LEU A 87 17.50 14.61 -4.50
C LEU A 87 18.21 13.80 -5.59
N LYS A 88 17.73 13.89 -6.84
CA LYS A 88 18.41 13.28 -8.00
C LYS A 88 19.78 13.85 -8.23
N GLU A 89 19.92 15.18 -8.19
CA GLU A 89 21.22 15.86 -8.34
C GLU A 89 22.17 15.53 -7.19
N LEU A 90 21.65 15.28 -5.99
CA LEU A 90 22.41 14.81 -4.82
C LEU A 90 22.71 13.31 -4.87
N LYS A 91 22.34 12.62 -5.96
CA LYS A 91 22.63 11.20 -6.22
C LYS A 91 22.02 10.25 -5.19
N ILE A 92 20.85 10.59 -4.66
CA ILE A 92 20.07 9.64 -3.82
C ILE A 92 19.73 8.41 -4.65
N LYS A 93 19.96 7.22 -4.09
CA LYS A 93 19.78 5.95 -4.80
C LYS A 93 18.32 5.64 -5.08
N GLU A 94 17.46 5.81 -4.08
CA GLU A 94 16.04 5.52 -4.16
C GLU A 94 15.23 6.74 -3.75
N ILE A 95 14.46 7.30 -4.69
CA ILE A 95 13.60 8.45 -4.49
C ILE A 95 12.17 7.99 -4.74
N ILE A 96 11.38 7.87 -3.66
CA ILE A 96 9.97 7.50 -3.73
C ILE A 96 9.16 8.78 -3.64
N ALA A 97 8.38 9.11 -4.67
CA ALA A 97 7.61 10.34 -4.71
C ALA A 97 6.09 10.05 -4.75
N LYS A 98 5.35 10.76 -3.90
CA LYS A 98 3.88 10.73 -3.94
C LYS A 98 3.41 11.64 -5.07
N ALA A 99 2.66 11.09 -6.02
CA ALA A 99 1.96 11.84 -7.07
C ALA A 99 0.51 12.12 -6.67
N VAL A 100 -0.05 13.22 -7.19
CA VAL A 100 -1.45 13.61 -7.01
C VAL A 100 -2.31 13.32 -8.23
N ASN A 101 -1.69 13.22 -9.43
CA ASN A 101 -2.33 12.84 -10.68
C ASN A 101 -1.30 12.27 -11.66
N GLU A 102 -1.78 11.76 -12.81
CA GLU A 102 -0.94 11.09 -13.81
C GLU A 102 0.11 12.04 -14.45
N ASP A 103 -0.24 13.30 -14.70
CA ASP A 103 0.72 14.24 -15.30
C ASP A 103 1.82 14.61 -14.31
N HIS A 104 1.49 14.76 -13.03
CA HIS A 104 2.48 14.94 -11.96
C HIS A 104 3.42 13.72 -11.90
N ALA A 105 2.89 12.51 -12.01
CA ALA A 105 3.70 11.30 -12.02
C ALA A 105 4.69 11.27 -13.18
N LYS A 106 4.23 11.60 -14.41
CA LYS A 106 5.11 11.69 -15.58
C LYS A 106 6.25 12.68 -15.38
N ILE A 107 5.98 13.82 -14.73
CA ILE A 107 7.00 14.82 -14.42
C ILE A 107 7.98 14.27 -13.37
N LEU A 108 7.46 13.68 -12.28
CA LEU A 108 8.30 13.10 -11.21
C LEU A 108 9.26 12.03 -11.75
N ASP A 109 8.79 11.17 -12.65
CA ASP A 109 9.63 10.18 -13.35
C ASP A 109 10.76 10.85 -14.12
N ARG A 110 10.42 11.87 -14.92
CA ARG A 110 11.38 12.64 -15.72
C ARG A 110 12.43 13.38 -14.89
N VAL A 111 12.07 13.91 -13.73
CA VAL A 111 13.01 14.63 -12.84
C VAL A 111 13.77 13.70 -11.90
N GLY A 112 13.49 12.39 -11.92
CA GLY A 112 14.36 11.38 -11.31
C GLY A 112 13.80 10.64 -10.10
N ALA A 113 12.48 10.63 -9.88
CA ALA A 113 11.89 9.67 -8.97
C ALA A 113 12.18 8.24 -9.46
N THR A 114 12.59 7.36 -8.56
CA THR A 114 12.82 5.95 -8.88
C THR A 114 11.57 5.09 -8.67
N LYS A 115 10.63 5.59 -7.86
CA LYS A 115 9.33 4.98 -7.62
C LYS A 115 8.29 6.07 -7.38
N ILE A 116 7.12 5.89 -7.97
CA ILE A 116 5.98 6.79 -7.82
C ILE A 116 4.84 6.03 -7.15
N VAL A 117 4.16 6.68 -6.21
CA VAL A 117 3.03 6.10 -5.48
C VAL A 117 1.83 7.04 -5.53
N PHE A 118 0.63 6.45 -5.60
CA PHE A 118 -0.66 7.13 -5.63
C PHE A 118 -1.57 6.63 -4.50
N PRO A 119 -1.27 6.90 -3.23
CA PRO A 119 -1.98 6.30 -2.13
C PRO A 119 -3.49 6.51 -2.17
N GLU A 120 -3.93 7.73 -2.53
CA GLU A 120 -5.35 8.06 -2.60
C GLU A 120 -6.05 7.36 -3.76
N ARG A 121 -5.43 7.28 -4.94
CA ARG A 121 -5.96 6.56 -6.09
C ARG A 121 -6.10 5.07 -5.80
N ASP A 122 -5.05 4.47 -5.27
CA ASP A 122 -4.98 3.04 -5.04
C ASP A 122 -6.02 2.60 -3.98
N ILE A 123 -6.21 3.42 -2.94
CA ILE A 123 -7.27 3.19 -1.95
C ILE A 123 -8.67 3.42 -2.55
N ALA A 124 -8.85 4.47 -3.36
CA ALA A 124 -10.16 4.75 -3.98
C ALA A 124 -10.59 3.63 -4.93
N ILE A 125 -9.67 3.06 -5.72
CA ILE A 125 -9.95 1.92 -6.59
C ILE A 125 -10.41 0.72 -5.75
N ARG A 126 -9.70 0.39 -4.68
CA ARG A 126 -10.07 -0.72 -3.79
C ARG A 126 -11.45 -0.52 -3.16
N MET A 127 -11.71 0.68 -2.64
CA MET A 127 -13.02 1.01 -2.07
C MET A 127 -14.14 0.92 -3.10
N ALA A 128 -13.92 1.40 -4.34
CA ALA A 128 -14.91 1.30 -5.40
C ALA A 128 -15.31 -0.15 -5.67
N HIS A 129 -14.34 -1.07 -5.73
CA HIS A 129 -14.63 -2.50 -5.90
C HIS A 129 -15.38 -3.11 -4.72
N THR A 130 -15.07 -2.71 -3.50
CA THR A 130 -15.80 -3.19 -2.30
C THR A 130 -17.22 -2.63 -2.24
N ILE A 131 -17.44 -1.38 -2.68
CA ILE A 131 -18.79 -0.78 -2.74
C ILE A 131 -19.64 -1.42 -3.85
N ASP A 132 -19.06 -1.65 -5.03
CA ASP A 132 -19.71 -2.30 -6.16
C ASP A 132 -20.12 -3.75 -5.83
N ASN A 133 -19.38 -4.39 -4.93
CA ASN A 133 -19.55 -5.78 -4.56
C ASN A 133 -19.62 -5.95 -3.02
N PRO A 134 -20.82 -5.80 -2.42
CA PRO A 134 -20.99 -5.89 -0.96
C PRO A 134 -20.54 -7.22 -0.33
N ASN A 135 -20.49 -8.29 -1.13
CA ASN A 135 -19.98 -9.59 -0.69
C ASN A 135 -18.44 -9.64 -0.59
N PHE A 136 -17.75 -8.63 -1.12
CA PHE A 136 -16.29 -8.51 -0.98
C PHE A 136 -15.95 -7.76 0.30
N LEU A 137 -15.29 -8.45 1.22
CA LEU A 137 -14.74 -7.85 2.42
C LEU A 137 -13.46 -7.06 2.13
N GLU A 138 -12.71 -7.51 1.12
CA GLU A 138 -11.47 -6.86 0.66
C GLU A 138 -11.26 -7.15 -0.84
N TYR A 139 -10.63 -6.20 -1.55
CA TYR A 139 -10.20 -6.34 -2.94
C TYR A 139 -8.76 -5.87 -3.09
N ILE A 140 -7.89 -6.74 -3.57
CA ILE A 140 -6.46 -6.46 -3.75
C ILE A 140 -6.08 -6.79 -5.19
N PRO A 141 -5.85 -5.79 -6.05
CA PRO A 141 -5.31 -6.04 -7.39
C PRO A 141 -3.88 -6.57 -7.26
N VAL A 142 -3.60 -7.69 -7.92
CA VAL A 142 -2.25 -8.30 -7.99
C VAL A 142 -1.56 -7.89 -9.27
N ASP A 143 -2.31 -7.84 -10.38
CA ASP A 143 -1.86 -7.43 -11.72
C ASP A 143 -3.07 -6.85 -12.47
N GLU A 144 -2.88 -6.43 -13.74
CA GLU A 144 -3.94 -5.82 -14.57
C GLU A 144 -5.20 -6.70 -14.66
N ASP A 145 -5.05 -8.01 -14.71
CA ASP A 145 -6.16 -8.97 -14.90
C ASP A 145 -6.31 -9.97 -13.74
N ILE A 146 -5.51 -9.91 -12.69
CA ILE A 146 -5.55 -10.84 -11.56
C ILE A 146 -5.77 -10.09 -10.26
N SER A 147 -6.74 -10.56 -9.48
CA SER A 147 -7.03 -10.00 -8.16
C SER A 147 -7.17 -11.06 -7.07
N LEU A 148 -6.89 -10.65 -5.85
CA LEU A 148 -7.27 -11.34 -4.63
C LEU A 148 -8.52 -10.66 -4.06
N ILE A 149 -9.50 -11.45 -3.66
CA ILE A 149 -10.68 -10.97 -2.95
C ILE A 149 -10.86 -11.72 -1.64
N GLU A 150 -11.46 -11.06 -0.65
CA GLU A 150 -11.96 -11.73 0.55
C GLU A 150 -13.48 -11.78 0.51
N ILE A 151 -14.03 -12.97 0.69
CA ILE A 151 -15.48 -13.23 0.71
C ILE A 151 -15.85 -14.12 1.90
N GLY A 152 -17.09 -13.99 2.39
CA GLY A 152 -17.68 -15.00 3.26
C GLY A 152 -17.86 -16.32 2.52
N VAL A 153 -18.09 -17.41 3.26
CA VAL A 153 -18.37 -18.70 2.64
C VAL A 153 -19.77 -18.69 2.05
N PRO A 154 -19.93 -18.93 0.73
CA PRO A 154 -21.26 -19.07 0.14
C PRO A 154 -22.03 -20.23 0.75
N SER A 155 -23.33 -20.06 1.02
CA SER A 155 -24.17 -21.06 1.68
C SER A 155 -24.12 -22.44 1.01
N LYS A 156 -23.98 -22.47 -0.32
CA LYS A 156 -23.85 -23.70 -1.13
C LYS A 156 -22.55 -24.47 -0.88
N TRP A 157 -21.54 -23.84 -0.26
CA TRP A 157 -20.22 -24.42 0.00
C TRP A 157 -20.04 -24.85 1.46
N VAL A 158 -20.87 -24.37 2.36
CA VAL A 158 -20.82 -24.72 3.78
C VAL A 158 -20.92 -26.23 3.98
N GLY A 159 -20.04 -26.77 4.82
CA GLY A 159 -19.99 -28.20 5.15
C GLY A 159 -19.31 -29.08 4.09
N LYS A 160 -18.83 -28.52 2.98
CA LYS A 160 -18.13 -29.26 1.92
C LYS A 160 -16.62 -29.13 2.06
N ALA A 161 -15.89 -30.17 1.65
CA ALA A 161 -14.46 -30.11 1.49
C ALA A 161 -14.07 -29.30 0.23
N LEU A 162 -12.92 -28.63 0.24
CA LEU A 162 -12.45 -27.86 -0.92
C LEU A 162 -12.27 -28.73 -2.17
N SER A 163 -11.83 -29.96 -2.01
CA SER A 163 -11.68 -30.94 -3.10
C SER A 163 -13.01 -31.27 -3.79
N GLU A 164 -14.11 -31.36 -3.02
CA GLU A 164 -15.45 -31.63 -3.56
C GLU A 164 -15.99 -30.48 -4.40
N LEU A 165 -15.63 -29.23 -4.05
CA LEU A 165 -16.09 -28.05 -4.74
C LEU A 165 -15.49 -27.88 -6.13
N ASN A 166 -14.30 -28.45 -6.36
CA ASN A 166 -13.58 -28.42 -7.63
C ASN A 166 -13.50 -27.01 -8.27
N LEU A 167 -13.18 -26.01 -7.41
CA LEU A 167 -13.31 -24.58 -7.73
C LEU A 167 -12.43 -24.16 -8.92
N ARG A 168 -11.24 -24.75 -9.03
CA ARG A 168 -10.31 -24.44 -10.13
C ARG A 168 -10.89 -24.85 -11.48
N SER A 169 -11.48 -26.03 -11.59
CA SER A 169 -12.04 -26.51 -12.85
C SER A 169 -13.39 -25.87 -13.17
N LYS A 170 -14.21 -25.56 -12.15
CA LYS A 170 -15.56 -25.02 -12.37
C LYS A 170 -15.59 -23.51 -12.57
N TYR A 171 -14.70 -22.78 -11.89
CA TYR A 171 -14.74 -21.33 -11.83
C TYR A 171 -13.40 -20.67 -12.17
N GLY A 172 -12.33 -21.45 -12.34
CA GLY A 172 -10.98 -20.93 -12.63
C GLY A 172 -10.30 -20.26 -11.43
N ILE A 173 -10.89 -20.34 -10.23
CA ILE A 173 -10.36 -19.68 -9.02
C ILE A 173 -9.70 -20.66 -8.08
N GLN A 174 -8.91 -20.09 -7.15
CA GLN A 174 -8.31 -20.86 -6.05
C GLN A 174 -8.45 -20.12 -4.72
N ILE A 175 -8.81 -20.88 -3.67
CA ILE A 175 -8.73 -20.38 -2.30
C ILE A 175 -7.29 -20.52 -1.84
N VAL A 176 -6.68 -19.41 -1.42
CA VAL A 176 -5.28 -19.37 -0.99
C VAL A 176 -5.12 -19.26 0.52
N ILE A 177 -6.10 -18.64 1.20
CA ILE A 177 -6.11 -18.50 2.65
C ILE A 177 -7.55 -18.67 3.14
N ILE A 178 -7.72 -19.28 4.31
CA ILE A 178 -8.96 -19.29 5.06
C ILE A 178 -8.70 -18.66 6.42
N LYS A 179 -9.54 -17.68 6.78
CA LYS A 179 -9.59 -17.08 8.11
C LYS A 179 -10.80 -17.69 8.84
N GLU A 180 -10.53 -18.62 9.74
CA GLU A 180 -11.53 -19.14 10.66
C GLU A 180 -11.78 -18.08 11.75
N LEU A 181 -13.04 -17.72 11.99
CA LEU A 181 -13.37 -16.76 13.05
C LEU A 181 -13.59 -17.43 14.40
N ILE A 182 -13.95 -18.71 14.43
CA ILE A 182 -14.28 -19.45 15.65
C ILE A 182 -13.69 -20.87 15.58
N PRO A 183 -12.58 -21.16 16.32
CA PRO A 183 -11.66 -20.21 16.97
C PRO A 183 -10.85 -19.41 15.95
N PRO A 184 -10.36 -18.21 16.30
CA PRO A 184 -9.58 -17.38 15.35
C PRO A 184 -8.31 -18.09 14.88
N ARG A 185 -8.22 -18.36 13.58
CA ARG A 185 -7.05 -19.00 12.96
C ARG A 185 -6.94 -18.61 11.50
N VAL A 186 -5.70 -18.45 11.02
CA VAL A 186 -5.41 -18.24 9.60
C VAL A 186 -4.68 -19.46 9.07
N THR A 187 -5.20 -20.07 7.99
CA THR A 187 -4.70 -21.33 7.44
C THR A 187 -4.54 -21.23 5.93
N VAL A 188 -3.46 -21.80 5.39
CA VAL A 188 -3.38 -22.17 3.96
C VAL A 188 -4.04 -23.54 3.84
N PRO A 189 -5.21 -23.64 3.20
CA PRO A 189 -6.01 -24.85 3.27
C PRO A 189 -5.47 -25.97 2.38
N THR A 190 -5.72 -27.21 2.81
CA THR A 190 -5.59 -28.41 1.99
C THR A 190 -6.94 -28.81 1.39
N GLY A 191 -6.95 -29.74 0.43
CA GLY A 191 -8.17 -30.14 -0.26
C GLY A 191 -9.26 -30.75 0.65
N ASP A 192 -8.89 -31.29 1.78
CA ASP A 192 -9.76 -31.91 2.80
C ASP A 192 -10.33 -30.90 3.79
N PHE A 193 -9.96 -29.60 3.72
CA PHE A 193 -10.52 -28.58 4.58
C PHE A 193 -12.01 -28.42 4.36
N ILE A 194 -12.81 -28.55 5.43
CA ILE A 194 -14.27 -28.42 5.40
C ILE A 194 -14.65 -26.98 5.76
N LEU A 195 -15.34 -26.30 4.86
CA LEU A 195 -15.75 -24.90 5.00
C LEU A 195 -16.89 -24.73 6.02
N LYS A 196 -16.74 -23.72 6.89
CA LYS A 196 -17.77 -23.30 7.85
C LYS A 196 -18.39 -21.97 7.40
N ASP A 197 -19.63 -21.74 7.79
CA ASP A 197 -20.34 -20.49 7.49
C ASP A 197 -19.64 -19.23 8.03
N SER A 198 -18.95 -19.36 9.16
CA SER A 198 -18.19 -18.26 9.79
C SER A 198 -16.82 -17.98 9.16
N ASP A 199 -16.38 -18.78 8.19
CA ASP A 199 -15.04 -18.61 7.62
C ASP A 199 -15.01 -17.48 6.60
N ILE A 200 -13.84 -16.84 6.45
CA ILE A 200 -13.57 -15.88 5.40
C ILE A 200 -12.53 -16.49 4.44
N LEU A 201 -12.86 -16.47 3.17
CA LEU A 201 -12.04 -17.04 2.10
C LEU A 201 -11.26 -15.94 1.39
N THR A 202 -9.94 -16.08 1.28
CA THR A 202 -9.14 -15.29 0.35
C THR A 202 -8.99 -16.08 -0.95
N VAL A 203 -9.55 -15.53 -2.01
CA VAL A 203 -9.67 -16.17 -3.32
C VAL A 203 -8.82 -15.42 -4.33
N ILE A 204 -8.08 -16.14 -5.18
CA ILE A 204 -7.36 -15.59 -6.34
C ILE A 204 -8.01 -16.05 -7.64
N GLY A 205 -8.09 -15.14 -8.61
CA GLY A 205 -8.59 -15.44 -9.95
C GLY A 205 -8.44 -14.25 -10.88
N THR A 206 -8.78 -14.43 -12.15
CA THR A 206 -8.89 -13.28 -13.07
C THR A 206 -10.11 -12.43 -12.71
N ASN A 207 -10.07 -11.15 -13.09
CA ASN A 207 -11.17 -10.22 -12.83
C ASN A 207 -12.50 -10.74 -13.42
N THR A 208 -12.45 -11.40 -14.57
CA THR A 208 -13.63 -12.03 -15.20
C THR A 208 -14.16 -13.19 -14.37
N GLN A 209 -13.30 -14.10 -13.91
CA GLN A 209 -13.68 -15.25 -13.08
C GLN A 209 -14.26 -14.82 -11.74
N ILE A 210 -13.69 -13.79 -11.14
CA ILE A 210 -14.18 -13.22 -9.88
C ILE A 210 -15.60 -12.65 -10.06
N LYS A 211 -15.87 -11.92 -11.15
CA LYS A 211 -17.23 -11.43 -11.48
C LYS A 211 -18.22 -12.55 -11.73
N GLU A 212 -17.82 -13.60 -12.43
CA GLU A 212 -18.70 -14.75 -12.69
C GLU A 212 -19.12 -15.48 -11.41
N ILE A 213 -18.23 -15.57 -10.43
CA ILE A 213 -18.55 -16.19 -9.14
C ILE A 213 -19.63 -15.40 -8.41
N GLN A 214 -19.54 -14.07 -8.39
CA GLN A 214 -20.54 -13.23 -7.76
C GLN A 214 -21.94 -13.55 -8.25
N HIS A 215 -22.15 -13.60 -9.56
CA HIS A 215 -23.45 -13.89 -10.17
C HIS A 215 -23.95 -15.33 -9.95
N LYS A 216 -23.08 -16.26 -9.58
CA LYS A 216 -23.43 -17.67 -9.38
C LYS A 216 -23.62 -18.04 -7.90
N LEU A 217 -23.18 -17.18 -6.98
CA LEU A 217 -23.22 -17.42 -5.54
C LEU A 217 -24.37 -16.69 -4.83
N ASP A 218 -24.96 -15.66 -5.47
CA ASP A 218 -26.25 -15.09 -5.12
C ASP A 218 -27.36 -16.07 -5.55
#